data_6edfe07b83ef2ebb63f14397ff60cd32
#
_entry.id   6edfe07b83ef2ebb63f14397ff60cd32
#
_cell.length_a   1.000
_cell.length_b   1.000
_cell.length_c   1.000
_cell.angle_alpha   90.00
_cell.angle_beta   90.00
_cell.angle_gamma   90.00
#
_symmetry.space_group_name_H-M   'P 1'
#
loop_
_entity.id
_entity.type
_entity.pdbx_description
1 polymer ?
#
loop_
_entity_poly.entity_id
_entity_poly.type
_entity_poly.pdbx_seq_one_letter_code
_entity_poly.pdbx_strand_id
1 'polypeptide(L)'
;NINLVAAIGKKNIIVKKKINIGYFTSGNELRKPSEKLKDSEINNSNYFSLKALLNKPYIKSKYLGILKDRKKIIKKYLLHNINKFNLIITTGGASVGEEDHLIETINNLGKIYFWKAAIKPGRPLAIGKIKNTIIICLPGNPVSVHLLYGMIIRPYIEFLCSGKFLVPEGFLAKTDFTMKKKNKRLEWLRVNIDKKKKYLV
;
A
#
# COMPACT_ATOMS: atom_id res chain seq x y z
N ASN A 1 -17.97 4.97 22.75
CA ASN A 1 -17.03 4.78 23.88
C ASN A 1 -16.66 6.08 24.61
N ILE A 2 -16.75 7.28 23.96
CA ILE A 2 -16.51 8.58 24.64
C ILE A 2 -17.51 8.78 25.79
N ASN A 3 -18.78 8.46 25.56
CA ASN A 3 -19.81 8.54 26.57
C ASN A 3 -19.53 7.71 27.84
N LEU A 4 -18.97 6.50 27.62
CA LEU A 4 -18.58 5.62 28.72
C LEU A 4 -17.43 6.22 29.55
N VAL A 5 -16.43 6.81 28.88
CA VAL A 5 -15.32 7.50 29.56
C VAL A 5 -15.82 8.68 30.37
N ALA A 6 -16.76 9.45 29.81
CA ALA A 6 -17.39 10.56 30.52
C ALA A 6 -18.24 10.08 31.72
N ALA A 7 -19.02 9.00 31.53
CA ALA A 7 -19.87 8.45 32.60
C ALA A 7 -19.08 7.98 33.84
N ILE A 8 -17.86 7.50 33.65
CA ILE A 8 -16.96 7.12 34.77
C ILE A 8 -16.13 8.30 35.30
N GLY A 9 -16.44 9.54 34.91
CA GLY A 9 -15.78 10.75 35.39
C GLY A 9 -14.32 10.94 34.94
N LYS A 10 -13.88 10.26 33.92
CA LYS A 10 -12.50 10.40 33.41
C LYS A 10 -12.38 11.55 32.41
N LYS A 11 -11.65 12.60 32.79
CA LYS A 11 -11.34 13.74 31.89
C LYS A 11 -10.32 13.37 30.81
N ASN A 12 -9.36 12.53 31.13
CA ASN A 12 -8.25 12.13 30.22
C ASN A 12 -8.13 10.62 30.19
N ILE A 13 -7.76 10.10 29.02
CA ILE A 13 -7.42 8.68 28.81
C ILE A 13 -6.06 8.57 28.13
N ILE A 14 -5.33 7.52 28.45
CA ILE A 14 -4.07 7.20 27.78
C ILE A 14 -4.41 6.50 26.48
N VAL A 15 -3.89 7.02 25.37
CA VAL A 15 -4.06 6.46 24.03
C VAL A 15 -2.71 6.18 23.36
N LYS A 16 -2.67 5.25 22.42
CA LYS A 16 -1.49 5.03 21.60
C LYS A 16 -1.21 6.23 20.69
N LYS A 17 0.07 6.51 20.43
CA LYS A 17 0.48 7.53 19.45
C LYS A 17 -0.01 7.15 18.05
N LYS A 18 -0.34 8.17 17.25
CA LYS A 18 -0.63 7.96 15.80
C LYS A 18 0.56 7.33 15.11
N ILE A 19 0.28 6.45 14.16
CA ILE A 19 1.32 5.86 13.31
C ILE A 19 1.77 6.89 12.28
N ASN A 20 3.09 7.12 12.19
CA ASN A 20 3.70 7.96 11.18
C ASN A 20 3.95 7.15 9.91
N ILE A 21 3.31 7.53 8.81
CA ILE A 21 3.45 6.88 7.51
C ILE A 21 3.96 7.88 6.48
N GLY A 22 5.13 7.58 5.90
CA GLY A 22 5.60 8.24 4.70
C GLY A 22 5.09 7.52 3.46
N TYR A 23 4.74 8.24 2.39
CA TYR A 23 4.44 7.59 1.12
C TYR A 23 4.95 8.41 -0.05
N PHE A 24 5.42 7.73 -1.08
CA PHE A 24 5.89 8.33 -2.32
C PHE A 24 5.47 7.51 -3.53
N THR A 25 5.54 8.10 -4.69
CA THR A 25 5.32 7.43 -5.96
C THR A 25 6.63 7.41 -6.74
N SER A 26 6.92 6.34 -7.46
CA SER A 26 8.14 6.20 -8.24
C SER A 26 7.82 5.93 -9.70
N GLY A 27 8.52 6.64 -10.58
CA GLY A 27 8.40 6.52 -12.03
C GLY A 27 8.88 7.79 -12.71
N ASN A 28 9.66 7.63 -13.76
CA ASN A 28 10.14 8.75 -14.56
C ASN A 28 9.03 9.37 -15.43
N GLU A 29 7.98 8.57 -15.70
CA GLU A 29 6.79 8.92 -16.48
C GLU A 29 5.78 9.76 -15.68
N LEU A 30 5.88 9.78 -14.35
CA LEU A 30 4.87 10.41 -13.50
C LEU A 30 4.96 11.94 -13.50
N ARG A 31 3.80 12.58 -13.66
CA ARG A 31 3.60 14.03 -13.57
C ARG A 31 2.46 14.38 -12.62
N LYS A 32 2.48 15.59 -12.10
CA LYS A 32 1.35 16.10 -11.32
C LYS A 32 0.15 16.36 -12.25
N PRO A 33 -1.10 16.22 -11.80
CA PRO A 33 -2.27 16.41 -12.65
C PRO A 33 -2.40 17.79 -13.31
N SER A 34 -1.75 18.81 -12.80
CA SER A 34 -1.74 20.16 -13.36
C SER A 34 -0.66 20.39 -14.43
N GLU A 35 0.22 19.42 -14.65
CA GLU A 35 1.33 19.54 -15.58
C GLU A 35 0.90 19.06 -16.97
N LYS A 36 1.40 19.74 -18.04
CA LYS A 36 1.18 19.28 -19.42
C LYS A 36 1.96 17.99 -19.66
N LEU A 37 1.28 16.97 -20.10
CA LEU A 37 1.87 15.65 -20.37
C LEU A 37 2.57 15.64 -21.73
N LYS A 38 3.69 14.93 -21.82
CA LYS A 38 4.32 14.49 -23.07
C LYS A 38 3.84 13.07 -23.40
N ASP A 39 4.14 12.57 -24.61
CA ASP A 39 3.63 11.29 -25.11
C ASP A 39 3.89 10.06 -24.23
N SER A 40 4.99 10.07 -23.45
CA SER A 40 5.34 8.96 -22.54
C SER A 40 5.04 9.22 -21.07
N GLU A 41 4.27 10.27 -20.77
CA GLU A 41 4.01 10.71 -19.40
C GLU A 41 2.57 10.46 -19.00
N ILE A 42 2.35 10.17 -17.72
CA ILE A 42 1.04 9.93 -17.14
C ILE A 42 0.83 10.72 -15.85
N ASN A 43 -0.43 11.03 -15.54
CA ASN A 43 -0.77 11.68 -14.27
C ASN A 43 -0.59 10.72 -13.09
N ASN A 44 -0.03 11.26 -12.01
CA ASN A 44 0.20 10.54 -10.76
C ASN A 44 -1.11 10.35 -9.96
N SER A 45 -1.95 9.43 -10.38
CA SER A 45 -3.22 9.10 -9.72
C SER A 45 -3.02 8.39 -8.38
N ASN A 46 -1.94 7.59 -8.22
CA ASN A 46 -1.66 6.85 -6.99
C ASN A 46 -1.39 7.75 -5.77
N TYR A 47 -0.90 8.97 -5.99
CA TYR A 47 -0.80 9.96 -4.92
C TYR A 47 -2.17 10.22 -4.26
N PHE A 48 -3.19 10.48 -5.06
CA PHE A 48 -4.54 10.78 -4.57
C PHE A 48 -5.18 9.55 -3.93
N SER A 49 -4.98 8.38 -4.52
CA SER A 49 -5.44 7.12 -3.95
C SER A 49 -4.87 6.90 -2.54
N LEU A 50 -3.55 6.96 -2.38
CA LEU A 50 -2.92 6.77 -1.08
C LEU A 50 -3.26 7.89 -0.10
N LYS A 51 -3.35 9.15 -0.55
CA LYS A 51 -3.79 10.28 0.29
C LYS A 51 -5.17 10.01 0.90
N ALA A 52 -6.13 9.56 0.09
CA ALA A 52 -7.48 9.25 0.56
C ALA A 52 -7.50 8.02 1.48
N LEU A 53 -6.82 6.94 1.10
CA LEU A 53 -6.79 5.69 1.87
C LEU A 53 -6.12 5.85 3.24
N LEU A 54 -5.06 6.68 3.33
CA LEU A 54 -4.31 6.97 4.56
C LEU A 54 -4.95 8.07 5.43
N ASN A 55 -6.02 8.72 4.99
CA ASN A 55 -6.73 9.73 5.76
C ASN A 55 -7.58 9.07 6.86
N LYS A 56 -6.95 8.68 7.95
CA LYS A 56 -7.56 8.05 9.12
C LYS A 56 -7.15 8.76 10.39
N PRO A 57 -8.03 8.85 11.43
CA PRO A 57 -7.75 9.58 12.66
C PRO A 57 -6.50 9.13 13.41
N TYR A 58 -6.14 7.84 13.27
CA TYR A 58 -5.01 7.19 13.92
C TYR A 58 -3.73 7.19 13.09
N ILE A 59 -3.74 7.80 11.89
CA ILE A 59 -2.59 7.89 10.99
C ILE A 59 -2.12 9.35 10.90
N LYS A 60 -0.81 9.56 10.94
CA LYS A 60 -0.14 10.78 10.51
C LYS A 60 0.62 10.47 9.23
N SER A 61 0.01 10.79 8.08
CA SER A 61 0.62 10.52 6.78
C SER A 61 1.32 11.75 6.21
N LYS A 62 2.43 11.53 5.51
CA LYS A 62 3.17 12.56 4.78
C LYS A 62 3.52 12.08 3.38
N TYR A 63 3.09 12.84 2.37
CA TYR A 63 3.56 12.61 1.00
C TYR A 63 4.98 13.11 0.83
N LEU A 64 5.82 12.28 0.28
CA LEU A 64 7.25 12.50 0.15
C LEU A 64 7.67 12.85 -1.30
N GLY A 65 6.73 12.93 -2.23
CA GLY A 65 6.96 13.35 -3.61
C GLY A 65 7.03 12.22 -4.63
N ILE A 66 7.38 12.58 -5.86
CA ILE A 66 7.66 11.65 -6.95
C ILE A 66 9.16 11.35 -6.93
N LEU A 67 9.52 10.09 -6.81
CA LEU A 67 10.90 9.64 -6.81
C LEU A 67 11.30 9.17 -8.21
N LYS A 68 12.38 9.72 -8.75
CA LYS A 68 12.96 9.26 -10.00
C LYS A 68 13.64 7.91 -9.81
N ASP A 69 13.49 7.03 -10.79
CA ASP A 69 14.06 5.68 -10.77
C ASP A 69 15.57 5.72 -11.12
N ARG A 70 16.36 6.16 -10.13
CA ARG A 70 17.83 6.20 -10.18
C ARG A 70 18.40 5.74 -8.85
N LYS A 71 19.22 4.70 -8.85
CA LYS A 71 19.79 4.03 -7.67
C LYS A 71 20.37 5.03 -6.63
N LYS A 72 21.20 5.98 -7.07
CA LYS A 72 21.80 7.00 -6.18
C LYS A 72 20.75 7.89 -5.51
N ILE A 73 19.71 8.27 -6.25
CA ILE A 73 18.61 9.12 -5.75
C ILE A 73 17.79 8.34 -4.74
N ILE A 74 17.40 7.10 -5.08
CA ILE A 74 16.64 6.20 -4.20
C ILE A 74 17.38 5.97 -2.89
N LYS A 75 18.68 5.65 -2.95
CA LYS A 75 19.51 5.45 -1.75
C LYS A 75 19.53 6.67 -0.84
N LYS A 76 19.86 7.84 -1.38
CA LYS A 76 19.88 9.11 -0.62
C LYS A 76 18.51 9.40 0.01
N TYR A 77 17.45 9.19 -0.75
CA TYR A 77 16.09 9.45 -0.34
C TYR A 77 15.64 8.53 0.80
N LEU A 78 15.87 7.23 0.68
CA LEU A 78 15.56 6.25 1.74
C LEU A 78 16.34 6.59 3.01
N LEU A 79 17.66 6.79 2.93
CA LEU A 79 18.50 7.13 4.06
C LEU A 79 18.03 8.40 4.79
N HIS A 80 17.54 9.41 4.06
CA HIS A 80 17.00 10.62 4.64
C HIS A 80 15.68 10.42 5.39
N ASN A 81 14.86 9.46 4.97
CA ASN A 81 13.49 9.26 5.46
C ASN A 81 13.32 8.08 6.43
N ILE A 82 14.23 7.11 6.44
CA ILE A 82 14.21 6.04 7.44
C ILE A 82 14.35 6.63 8.85
N ASN A 83 13.76 5.98 9.84
CA ASN A 83 13.62 6.41 11.23
C ASN A 83 12.67 7.60 11.48
N LYS A 84 12.20 8.32 10.45
CA LYS A 84 11.17 9.36 10.59
C LYS A 84 9.76 8.81 10.57
N PHE A 85 9.60 7.60 10.00
CA PHE A 85 8.32 6.93 9.81
C PHE A 85 8.36 5.50 10.36
N ASN A 86 7.22 5.04 10.86
CA ASN A 86 7.04 3.64 11.23
C ASN A 86 6.92 2.76 9.98
N LEU A 87 6.28 3.31 8.94
CA LEU A 87 6.02 2.65 7.67
C LEU A 87 6.26 3.63 6.52
N ILE A 88 6.91 3.16 5.47
CA ILE A 88 6.99 3.86 4.18
C ILE A 88 6.28 3.01 3.13
N ILE A 89 5.36 3.63 2.40
CA ILE A 89 4.62 2.99 1.29
C ILE A 89 5.08 3.64 -0.01
N THR A 90 5.39 2.84 -1.00
CA THR A 90 5.68 3.32 -2.35
C THR A 90 4.77 2.67 -3.39
N THR A 91 4.47 3.37 -4.46
CA THR A 91 3.83 2.81 -5.65
C THR A 91 4.71 3.05 -6.86
N GLY A 92 4.84 2.07 -7.74
CA GLY A 92 5.82 2.07 -8.82
C GLY A 92 7.23 1.78 -8.31
N GLY A 93 8.19 1.67 -9.23
CA GLY A 93 9.58 1.33 -8.92
C GLY A 93 9.79 -0.11 -8.46
N ALA A 94 8.74 -0.88 -8.23
CA ALA A 94 8.76 -2.32 -8.05
C ALA A 94 8.19 -2.95 -9.33
N SER A 95 9.04 -3.15 -10.32
CA SER A 95 8.70 -3.80 -11.58
C SER A 95 9.11 -5.28 -11.55
N VAL A 96 8.63 -6.06 -12.51
CA VAL A 96 9.12 -7.44 -12.74
C VAL A 96 10.38 -7.50 -13.62
N GLY A 97 10.88 -6.34 -14.04
CA GLY A 97 12.12 -6.21 -14.84
C GLY A 97 13.37 -6.60 -14.05
N GLU A 98 14.46 -6.85 -14.77
CA GLU A 98 15.73 -7.32 -14.19
C GLU A 98 16.43 -6.25 -13.34
N GLU A 99 16.13 -4.96 -13.56
CA GLU A 99 16.71 -3.84 -12.80
C GLU A 99 15.65 -3.13 -11.95
N ASP A 100 15.34 -3.67 -10.77
CA ASP A 100 14.51 -2.99 -9.78
C ASP A 100 15.40 -2.27 -8.77
N HIS A 101 15.80 -1.04 -9.12
CA HIS A 101 16.69 -0.21 -8.30
C HIS A 101 16.17 0.01 -6.87
N LEU A 102 14.84 0.03 -6.69
CA LEU A 102 14.24 0.21 -5.38
C LEU A 102 14.44 -1.03 -4.50
N ILE A 103 14.11 -2.21 -5.05
CA ILE A 103 14.26 -3.49 -4.33
C ILE A 103 15.72 -3.75 -3.99
N GLU A 104 16.61 -3.58 -4.97
CA GLU A 104 18.05 -3.71 -4.76
C GLU A 104 18.56 -2.77 -3.66
N THR A 105 18.13 -1.50 -3.71
CA THR A 105 18.54 -0.52 -2.70
C THR A 105 18.03 -0.87 -1.30
N ILE A 106 16.78 -1.33 -1.18
CA ILE A 106 16.23 -1.77 0.11
C ILE A 106 17.02 -2.96 0.64
N ASN A 107 17.35 -3.92 -0.21
CA ASN A 107 18.12 -5.11 0.18
C ASN A 107 19.56 -4.78 0.62
N ASN A 108 20.18 -3.80 -0.04
CA ASN A 108 21.53 -3.34 0.30
C ASN A 108 21.59 -2.50 1.61
N LEU A 109 20.50 -1.82 1.97
CA LEU A 109 20.41 -0.99 3.18
C LEU A 109 19.79 -1.71 4.37
N GLY A 110 19.15 -2.85 4.14
CA GLY A 110 18.39 -3.59 5.13
C GLY A 110 18.10 -5.02 4.66
N LYS A 111 16.85 -5.42 4.71
CA LYS A 111 16.42 -6.77 4.31
C LYS A 111 15.08 -6.73 3.57
N ILE A 112 14.96 -7.49 2.49
CA ILE A 112 13.69 -7.84 1.85
C ILE A 112 13.19 -9.14 2.50
N TYR A 113 11.98 -9.10 3.05
CA TYR A 113 11.32 -10.27 3.63
C TYR A 113 10.48 -11.01 2.61
N PHE A 114 9.90 -10.25 1.69
CA PHE A 114 8.98 -10.79 0.69
C PHE A 114 9.07 -9.99 -0.60
N TRP A 115 9.09 -10.68 -1.74
CA TRP A 115 9.04 -10.09 -3.08
C TRP A 115 8.39 -11.05 -4.07
N LYS A 116 7.54 -10.49 -4.94
CA LYS A 116 6.80 -11.21 -6.01
C LYS A 116 5.73 -12.16 -5.48
N ALA A 117 4.57 -11.61 -5.13
CA ALA A 117 3.39 -12.38 -4.74
C ALA A 117 2.83 -13.21 -5.91
N ALA A 118 2.38 -14.44 -5.62
CA ALA A 118 1.69 -15.28 -6.60
C ALA A 118 0.22 -14.88 -6.80
N ILE A 119 -0.04 -13.57 -6.95
CA ILE A 119 -1.38 -12.98 -7.11
C ILE A 119 -1.52 -12.18 -8.40
N LYS A 120 -2.74 -11.94 -8.83
CA LYS A 120 -3.10 -11.10 -9.98
C LYS A 120 -4.40 -10.35 -9.69
N PRO A 121 -4.40 -9.00 -9.74
CA PRO A 121 -3.25 -8.13 -9.89
C PRO A 121 -2.41 -8.05 -8.60
N GLY A 122 -1.20 -7.53 -8.66
CA GLY A 122 -0.40 -7.26 -7.46
C GLY A 122 0.93 -8.02 -7.34
N ARG A 123 1.35 -8.78 -8.38
CA ARG A 123 2.58 -9.58 -8.36
C ARG A 123 3.83 -8.83 -7.85
N PRO A 124 4.11 -7.57 -8.24
CA PRO A 124 5.32 -6.87 -7.82
C PRO A 124 5.34 -6.41 -6.36
N LEU A 125 4.39 -6.84 -5.53
CA LEU A 125 4.43 -6.51 -4.10
C LEU A 125 5.77 -6.92 -3.49
N ALA A 126 6.39 -6.00 -2.74
CA ALA A 126 7.55 -6.30 -1.91
C ALA A 126 7.39 -5.70 -0.51
N ILE A 127 7.95 -6.38 0.48
CA ILE A 127 7.98 -5.94 1.87
C ILE A 127 9.41 -6.09 2.37
N GLY A 128 9.97 -5.00 2.86
CA GLY A 128 11.31 -4.96 3.42
C GLY A 128 11.39 -4.10 4.67
N LYS A 129 12.56 -4.09 5.28
CA LYS A 129 12.85 -3.29 6.47
C LYS A 129 14.25 -2.70 6.37
N ILE A 130 14.35 -1.40 6.65
CA ILE A 130 15.63 -0.72 6.82
C ILE A 130 15.62 -0.14 8.23
N LYS A 131 16.57 -0.56 9.10
CA LYS A 131 16.57 -0.23 10.53
C LYS A 131 15.21 -0.55 11.17
N ASN A 132 14.51 0.46 11.72
CA ASN A 132 13.20 0.29 12.35
C ASN A 132 12.01 0.63 11.46
N THR A 133 12.25 1.01 10.20
CA THR A 133 11.20 1.40 9.26
C THR A 133 10.85 0.24 8.34
N ILE A 134 9.59 -0.16 8.31
CA ILE A 134 9.06 -1.11 7.32
C ILE A 134 8.80 -0.35 6.03
N ILE A 135 9.11 -0.99 4.91
CA ILE A 135 8.89 -0.45 3.56
C ILE A 135 8.02 -1.43 2.79
N ILE A 136 6.89 -0.95 2.28
CA ILE A 136 5.99 -1.73 1.44
C ILE A 136 5.97 -1.10 0.05
N CYS A 137 6.43 -1.87 -0.93
CA CYS A 137 6.47 -1.47 -2.33
C CYS A 137 5.26 -2.07 -3.06
N LEU A 138 4.41 -1.20 -3.59
CA LEU A 138 3.23 -1.56 -4.36
C LEU A 138 3.51 -1.42 -5.86
N PRO A 139 2.80 -2.17 -6.71
CA PRO A 139 2.82 -1.95 -8.15
C PRO A 139 2.37 -0.53 -8.52
N GLY A 140 2.76 -0.07 -9.72
CA GLY A 140 2.28 1.20 -10.28
C GLY A 140 0.80 1.19 -10.68
N ASN A 141 0.20 0.02 -10.93
CA ASN A 141 -1.20 -0.11 -11.33
C ASN A 141 -2.15 0.30 -10.20
N PRO A 142 -3.02 1.33 -10.37
CA PRO A 142 -3.94 1.81 -9.34
C PRO A 142 -4.88 0.73 -8.78
N VAL A 143 -5.36 -0.20 -9.61
CA VAL A 143 -6.21 -1.32 -9.16
C VAL A 143 -5.47 -2.20 -8.17
N SER A 144 -4.18 -2.47 -8.43
CA SER A 144 -3.33 -3.23 -7.51
C SER A 144 -3.10 -2.47 -6.20
N VAL A 145 -2.93 -1.14 -6.27
CA VAL A 145 -2.73 -0.29 -5.08
C VAL A 145 -3.94 -0.39 -4.14
N HIS A 146 -5.16 -0.23 -4.68
CA HIS A 146 -6.39 -0.33 -3.87
C HIS A 146 -6.58 -1.72 -3.27
N LEU A 147 -6.39 -2.77 -4.07
CA LEU A 147 -6.51 -4.15 -3.62
C LEU A 147 -5.53 -4.47 -2.50
N LEU A 148 -4.25 -4.21 -2.73
CA LEU A 148 -3.19 -4.51 -1.76
C LEU A 148 -3.28 -3.64 -0.51
N TYR A 149 -3.77 -2.41 -0.64
CA TYR A 149 -4.06 -1.60 0.52
C TYR A 149 -5.13 -2.25 1.40
N GLY A 150 -6.26 -2.67 0.84
CA GLY A 150 -7.35 -3.30 1.57
C GLY A 150 -6.96 -4.62 2.21
N MET A 151 -6.24 -5.46 1.49
CA MET A 151 -5.93 -6.83 1.88
C MET A 151 -4.69 -6.97 2.77
N ILE A 152 -3.73 -6.05 2.66
CA ILE A 152 -2.43 -6.19 3.33
C ILE A 152 -2.07 -4.96 4.17
N ILE A 153 -2.10 -3.75 3.56
CA ILE A 153 -1.60 -2.56 4.25
C ILE A 153 -2.52 -2.14 5.37
N ARG A 154 -3.82 -2.08 5.13
CA ARG A 154 -4.80 -1.71 6.16
C ARG A 154 -4.78 -2.66 7.36
N PRO A 155 -4.88 -4.00 7.21
CA PRO A 155 -4.75 -4.92 8.33
C PRO A 155 -3.43 -4.78 9.09
N TYR A 156 -2.33 -4.54 8.38
CA TYR A 156 -1.04 -4.32 9.00
C TYR A 156 -0.98 -3.01 9.81
N ILE A 157 -1.53 -1.91 9.28
CA ILE A 157 -1.65 -0.64 10.03
C ILE A 157 -2.51 -0.83 11.28
N GLU A 158 -3.66 -1.52 11.15
CA GLU A 158 -4.55 -1.82 12.27
C GLU A 158 -3.86 -2.68 13.32
N PHE A 159 -3.04 -3.66 12.92
CA PHE A 159 -2.21 -4.43 13.82
C PHE A 159 -1.20 -3.55 14.57
N LEU A 160 -0.50 -2.65 13.89
CA LEU A 160 0.43 -1.72 14.54
C LEU A 160 -0.27 -0.79 15.55
N CYS A 161 -1.54 -0.44 15.29
CA CYS A 161 -2.34 0.39 16.20
C CYS A 161 -2.89 -0.39 17.39
N SER A 162 -3.48 -1.55 17.15
CA SER A 162 -4.27 -2.30 18.14
C SER A 162 -3.51 -3.46 18.77
N GLY A 163 -2.48 -3.97 18.11
CA GLY A 163 -1.80 -5.23 18.43
C GLY A 163 -2.59 -6.47 18.01
N LYS A 164 -3.76 -6.30 17.34
CA LYS A 164 -4.58 -7.40 16.84
C LYS A 164 -4.53 -7.41 15.31
N PHE A 165 -4.16 -8.53 14.73
CA PHE A 165 -4.19 -8.71 13.27
C PHE A 165 -5.59 -9.17 12.86
N LEU A 166 -6.32 -8.32 12.16
CA LEU A 166 -7.64 -8.62 11.65
C LEU A 166 -7.52 -9.01 10.17
N VAL A 167 -7.71 -10.28 9.89
CA VAL A 167 -7.81 -10.76 8.51
C VAL A 167 -9.14 -10.28 7.94
N PRO A 168 -9.18 -9.72 6.72
CA PRO A 168 -10.44 -9.38 6.07
C PRO A 168 -11.34 -10.63 5.98
N GLU A 169 -12.54 -10.52 6.51
CA GLU A 169 -13.52 -11.60 6.44
C GLU A 169 -14.04 -11.76 5.01
N GLY A 170 -14.26 -13.01 4.61
CA GLY A 170 -14.85 -13.39 3.33
C GLY A 170 -16.02 -14.32 3.53
N PHE A 171 -16.86 -14.41 2.54
CA PHE A 171 -17.94 -15.41 2.48
C PHE A 171 -17.90 -16.17 1.15
N LEU A 172 -18.39 -17.38 1.16
CA LEU A 172 -18.52 -18.19 -0.04
C LEU A 172 -19.73 -17.72 -0.86
N ALA A 173 -19.53 -17.56 -2.15
CA ALA A 173 -20.59 -17.22 -3.09
C ALA A 173 -20.41 -18.01 -4.39
N LYS A 174 -21.52 -18.31 -5.07
CA LYS A 174 -21.48 -18.90 -6.42
C LYS A 174 -21.26 -17.81 -7.45
N THR A 175 -20.50 -18.11 -8.49
CA THR A 175 -20.35 -17.22 -9.65
C THR A 175 -21.47 -17.47 -10.67
N ASP A 176 -21.96 -16.40 -11.31
CA ASP A 176 -22.91 -16.47 -12.43
C ASP A 176 -22.16 -16.44 -13.78
N PHE A 177 -20.90 -16.77 -13.77
CA PHE A 177 -20.06 -16.82 -14.97
C PHE A 177 -19.06 -17.98 -14.87
N THR A 178 -18.59 -18.42 -16.03
CA THR A 178 -17.51 -19.41 -16.14
C THR A 178 -16.24 -18.71 -16.60
N MET A 179 -15.14 -18.94 -15.90
CA MET A 179 -13.84 -18.40 -16.24
C MET A 179 -12.77 -19.49 -16.30
N LYS A 180 -12.08 -19.59 -17.44
CA LYS A 180 -10.88 -20.43 -17.54
C LYS A 180 -9.72 -19.77 -16.82
N LYS A 181 -9.20 -20.39 -15.80
CA LYS A 181 -7.99 -19.95 -15.11
C LYS A 181 -6.76 -20.19 -16.00
N LYS A 182 -6.13 -19.10 -16.46
CA LYS A 182 -5.01 -19.15 -17.40
C LYS A 182 -3.64 -19.36 -16.75
N ASN A 183 -3.51 -19.20 -15.44
CA ASN A 183 -2.23 -19.31 -14.74
C ASN A 183 -2.41 -19.81 -13.29
N LYS A 184 -1.29 -20.22 -12.66
CA LYS A 184 -1.27 -20.79 -11.31
C LYS A 184 -1.37 -19.74 -10.17
N ARG A 185 -1.52 -18.43 -10.50
CA ARG A 185 -1.62 -17.36 -9.50
C ARG A 185 -3.03 -17.26 -8.94
N LEU A 186 -3.17 -16.82 -7.69
CA LEU A 186 -4.45 -16.39 -7.14
C LEU A 186 -4.94 -15.16 -7.91
N GLU A 187 -6.12 -15.21 -8.48
CA GLU A 187 -6.72 -14.08 -9.21
C GLU A 187 -7.81 -13.42 -8.36
N TRP A 188 -7.69 -12.11 -8.24
CA TRP A 188 -8.68 -11.26 -7.61
C TRP A 188 -9.54 -10.63 -8.70
N LEU A 189 -10.82 -10.95 -8.70
CA LEU A 189 -11.79 -10.39 -9.64
C LEU A 189 -12.62 -9.32 -8.95
N ARG A 190 -12.94 -8.26 -9.69
CA ARG A 190 -13.98 -7.32 -9.27
C ARG A 190 -15.31 -7.84 -9.76
N VAL A 191 -16.23 -8.01 -8.84
CA VAL A 191 -17.54 -8.57 -9.11
C VAL A 191 -18.61 -7.75 -8.39
N ASN A 192 -19.82 -7.79 -8.87
CA ASN A 192 -20.99 -7.30 -8.17
C ASN A 192 -21.66 -8.47 -7.44
N ILE A 193 -22.37 -8.17 -6.37
CA ILE A 193 -23.18 -9.18 -5.67
C ILE A 193 -24.63 -8.99 -6.11
N ASP A 194 -25.20 -10.00 -6.78
CA ASP A 194 -26.63 -10.05 -6.97
C ASP A 194 -27.30 -10.44 -5.65
N LYS A 195 -27.84 -9.44 -4.95
CA LYS A 195 -28.48 -9.62 -3.66
C LYS A 195 -29.72 -10.53 -3.71
N LYS A 196 -30.42 -10.60 -4.86
CA LYS A 196 -31.60 -11.44 -5.04
C LYS A 196 -31.20 -12.90 -5.21
N LYS A 197 -30.20 -13.17 -6.03
CA LYS A 197 -29.75 -14.53 -6.36
C LYS A 197 -28.67 -15.06 -5.45
N LYS A 198 -28.01 -14.21 -4.63
CA LYS A 198 -26.81 -14.52 -3.85
C LYS A 198 -25.62 -14.99 -4.71
N TYR A 199 -25.53 -14.52 -5.94
CA TYR A 199 -24.46 -14.80 -6.89
C TYR A 199 -23.53 -13.61 -7.08
N LEU A 200 -22.31 -13.89 -7.52
CA LEU A 200 -21.33 -12.88 -7.99
C LEU A 200 -21.50 -12.72 -9.50
N VAL A 201 -21.69 -11.51 -9.98
CA VAL A 201 -21.83 -11.11 -11.38
C VAL A 201 -20.79 -10.08 -11.78
#